data_bcf7bebad72cecc03663e689bb35ee62
#
_entry.id   bcf7bebad72cecc03663e689bb35ee62
#
_cell.length_a   1.000
_cell.length_b   1.000
_cell.length_c   1.000
_cell.angle_alpha   90.00
_cell.angle_beta   90.00
_cell.angle_gamma   90.00
#
_symmetry.space_group_name_H-M   'P 1'
#
loop_
_entity.id
_entity.type
_entity.pdbx_description
1 polymer ?
#
loop_
_entity_poly.entity_id
_entity_poly.type
_entity_poly.pdbx_seq_one_letter_code
_entity_poly.pdbx_strand_id
1 'polypeptide(L)'
;SKALLKAVEDYGKSKGMKEIVGPLGFTDMDPEGMLLYGYDQLGTQATAYNYPYYPEHMDRMGGWEKDNDYVEYKLYVPEEMPEKYATIAKMIQKRYNLQVKKLKRNEIYGENGYGKKIFNVVNETFKDLYGYSKLTDRQIEQYVKMYLPMADLDLITIIEDWNTPDHKVVGVGISIPSLAHALQKCGGKLFPFGWWHILRALKFHKTDVVDLLLVGILPEYRQKGANALL
;
A
#
# COMPACT_ATOMS: atom_id res chain seq x y z
N SER A 1 -18.76 -10.72 -21.12
CA SER A 1 -18.18 -9.39 -20.79
C SER A 1 -18.99 -8.26 -21.40
N LYS A 2 -19.19 -8.19 -22.73
CA LYS A 2 -19.87 -7.07 -23.41
C LYS A 2 -21.25 -6.75 -22.82
N ALA A 3 -22.09 -7.76 -22.57
CA ALA A 3 -23.43 -7.55 -21.99
C ALA A 3 -23.38 -6.97 -20.55
N LEU A 4 -22.39 -7.40 -19.74
CA LEU A 4 -22.22 -6.89 -18.38
C LEU A 4 -21.77 -5.42 -18.40
N LEU A 5 -20.77 -5.08 -19.22
CA LEU A 5 -20.31 -3.70 -19.35
C LEU A 5 -21.43 -2.79 -19.88
N LYS A 6 -22.18 -3.27 -20.90
CA LYS A 6 -23.34 -2.53 -21.39
C LYS A 6 -24.39 -2.28 -20.32
N ALA A 7 -24.67 -3.25 -19.45
CA ALA A 7 -25.61 -3.06 -18.34
C ALA A 7 -25.14 -1.99 -17.36
N VAL A 8 -23.82 -1.93 -17.08
CA VAL A 8 -23.23 -0.88 -16.23
C VAL A 8 -23.33 0.49 -16.91
N GLU A 9 -23.03 0.57 -18.23
CA GLU A 9 -23.20 1.80 -19.00
C GLU A 9 -24.64 2.30 -18.98
N ASP A 10 -25.61 1.42 -19.24
CA ASP A 10 -27.04 1.76 -19.28
C ASP A 10 -27.51 2.23 -17.88
N TYR A 11 -27.02 1.59 -16.82
CA TYR A 11 -27.30 2.03 -15.46
C TYR A 11 -26.68 3.39 -15.16
N GLY A 12 -25.41 3.61 -15.50
CA GLY A 12 -24.74 4.90 -15.33
C GLY A 12 -25.46 6.02 -16.06
N LYS A 13 -25.85 5.80 -17.32
CA LYS A 13 -26.65 6.74 -18.11
C LYS A 13 -27.99 7.05 -17.46
N SER A 14 -28.67 6.04 -16.89
CA SER A 14 -29.93 6.23 -16.16
C SER A 14 -29.80 7.11 -14.92
N LYS A 15 -28.57 7.20 -14.35
CA LYS A 15 -28.22 8.06 -13.21
C LYS A 15 -27.61 9.41 -13.63
N GLY A 16 -27.55 9.71 -14.92
CA GLY A 16 -26.98 10.96 -15.43
C GLY A 16 -25.46 11.01 -15.38
N MET A 17 -24.79 9.87 -15.21
CA MET A 17 -23.32 9.77 -15.24
C MET A 17 -22.82 9.95 -16.66
N LYS A 18 -21.66 10.60 -16.81
CA LYS A 18 -21.05 10.91 -18.12
C LYS A 18 -19.91 9.96 -18.45
N GLU A 19 -19.25 9.43 -17.44
CA GLU A 19 -18.06 8.61 -17.55
C GLU A 19 -18.17 7.38 -16.67
N ILE A 20 -17.47 6.30 -17.06
CA ILE A 20 -17.25 5.10 -16.28
C ILE A 20 -15.76 4.85 -16.29
N VAL A 21 -15.16 4.80 -15.11
CA VAL A 21 -13.73 4.53 -14.92
C VAL A 21 -13.58 3.20 -14.19
N GLY A 22 -12.62 2.39 -14.62
CA GLY A 22 -12.37 1.09 -13.98
C GLY A 22 -11.37 0.22 -14.74
N PRO A 23 -11.05 -0.94 -14.17
CA PRO A 23 -11.56 -1.49 -12.91
C PRO A 23 -10.95 -0.80 -11.68
N LEU A 24 -11.79 -0.32 -10.79
CA LEU A 24 -11.42 0.31 -9.53
C LEU A 24 -12.23 -0.29 -8.39
N GLY A 25 -11.69 -0.26 -7.17
CA GLY A 25 -12.40 -0.58 -5.95
C GLY A 25 -13.18 0.62 -5.37
N PHE A 26 -13.68 0.48 -4.15
CA PHE A 26 -14.30 1.59 -3.42
C PHE A 26 -13.28 2.52 -2.77
N THR A 27 -12.08 2.01 -2.52
CA THR A 27 -10.94 2.75 -1.97
C THR A 27 -9.65 2.20 -2.57
N ASP A 28 -8.56 2.93 -2.48
CA ASP A 28 -7.21 2.51 -2.90
C ASP A 28 -6.65 1.29 -2.13
N MET A 29 -7.41 0.79 -1.13
CA MET A 29 -7.07 -0.45 -0.44
C MET A 29 -7.66 -1.67 -1.14
N ASP A 30 -8.53 -1.48 -2.11
CA ASP A 30 -9.11 -2.52 -2.94
C ASP A 30 -8.23 -2.77 -4.17
N PRO A 31 -8.31 -3.96 -4.81
CA PRO A 31 -7.61 -4.20 -6.06
C PRO A 31 -8.04 -3.23 -7.16
N GLU A 32 -7.07 -2.61 -7.82
CA GLU A 32 -7.27 -1.64 -8.89
C GLU A 32 -6.48 -1.99 -10.13
N GLY A 33 -6.99 -1.56 -11.29
CA GLY A 33 -6.33 -1.74 -12.56
C GLY A 33 -6.48 -3.13 -13.16
N MET A 34 -5.83 -3.32 -14.29
CA MET A 34 -5.81 -4.55 -15.06
C MET A 34 -4.37 -4.83 -15.51
N LEU A 35 -3.87 -6.03 -15.23
CA LEU A 35 -2.54 -6.43 -15.65
C LEU A 35 -2.43 -6.43 -17.19
N LEU A 36 -1.46 -5.70 -17.72
CA LEU A 36 -1.21 -5.59 -19.16
C LEU A 36 0.06 -6.34 -19.57
N TYR A 37 1.08 -6.36 -18.72
CA TYR A 37 2.35 -7.04 -18.96
C TYR A 37 2.98 -7.50 -17.63
N GLY A 38 3.99 -8.38 -17.71
CA GLY A 38 4.60 -8.99 -16.53
C GLY A 38 3.90 -10.28 -16.08
N TYR A 39 3.16 -10.95 -16.97
CA TYR A 39 2.48 -12.22 -16.70
C TYR A 39 3.44 -13.36 -16.34
N ASP A 40 4.72 -13.23 -16.66
CA ASP A 40 5.82 -14.13 -16.33
C ASP A 40 6.43 -13.84 -14.95
N GLN A 41 6.02 -12.75 -14.31
CA GLN A 41 6.51 -12.34 -13.00
C GLN A 41 5.58 -12.85 -11.89
N LEU A 42 6.17 -13.15 -10.73
CA LEU A 42 5.41 -13.44 -9.53
C LEU A 42 4.94 -12.10 -8.92
N GLY A 43 3.65 -11.83 -9.00
CA GLY A 43 3.06 -10.61 -8.45
C GLY A 43 3.13 -10.56 -6.93
N THR A 44 3.02 -9.37 -6.37
CA THR A 44 2.88 -9.14 -4.93
C THR A 44 1.43 -9.33 -4.47
N GLN A 45 1.16 -9.19 -3.19
CA GLN A 45 -0.21 -9.26 -2.69
C GLN A 45 -1.08 -8.09 -3.17
N ALA A 46 -0.47 -6.96 -3.48
CA ALA A 46 -1.17 -5.77 -3.97
C ALA A 46 -1.36 -5.77 -5.50
N THR A 47 -0.65 -6.64 -6.23
CA THR A 47 -0.75 -6.71 -7.70
C THR A 47 -2.08 -7.29 -8.13
N ALA A 48 -2.84 -6.54 -8.92
CA ALA A 48 -4.02 -7.07 -9.59
C ALA A 48 -3.60 -8.09 -10.66
N TYR A 49 -4.21 -9.28 -10.65
CA TYR A 49 -3.95 -10.32 -11.64
C TYR A 49 -5.21 -10.63 -12.45
N ASN A 50 -5.04 -10.73 -13.75
CA ASN A 50 -6.03 -11.22 -14.70
C ASN A 50 -5.34 -12.03 -15.80
N TYR A 51 -6.09 -12.83 -16.53
CA TYR A 51 -5.56 -13.53 -17.70
C TYR A 51 -5.30 -12.57 -18.87
N PRO A 52 -4.34 -12.88 -19.77
CA PRO A 52 -3.98 -12.03 -20.90
C PRO A 52 -5.14 -11.69 -21.86
N TYR A 53 -6.18 -12.53 -21.92
CA TYR A 53 -7.33 -12.27 -22.77
C TYR A 53 -8.21 -11.08 -22.29
N TYR A 54 -8.03 -10.57 -21.05
CA TYR A 54 -8.83 -9.44 -20.57
C TYR A 54 -8.58 -8.15 -21.35
N PRO A 55 -7.34 -7.66 -21.47
CA PRO A 55 -7.06 -6.48 -22.30
C PRO A 55 -7.46 -6.69 -23.77
N GLU A 56 -7.18 -7.88 -24.35
CA GLU A 56 -7.61 -8.19 -25.70
C GLU A 56 -9.15 -8.12 -25.90
N HIS A 57 -9.91 -8.48 -24.87
CA HIS A 57 -11.36 -8.34 -24.88
C HIS A 57 -11.80 -6.88 -24.85
N MET A 58 -11.12 -6.04 -24.06
CA MET A 58 -11.40 -4.60 -24.02
C MET A 58 -11.14 -3.97 -25.40
N ASP A 59 -9.99 -4.26 -25.99
CA ASP A 59 -9.63 -3.77 -27.33
C ASP A 59 -10.64 -4.20 -28.40
N ARG A 60 -11.05 -5.47 -28.39
CA ARG A 60 -12.04 -5.99 -29.33
C ARG A 60 -13.45 -5.42 -29.16
N MET A 61 -13.83 -5.07 -27.94
CA MET A 61 -15.12 -4.44 -27.67
C MET A 61 -15.17 -3.00 -28.18
N GLY A 62 -14.03 -2.30 -28.12
CA GLY A 62 -13.91 -0.89 -28.47
C GLY A 62 -14.68 0.06 -27.54
N GLY A 63 -14.52 1.34 -27.74
CA GLY A 63 -15.22 2.38 -26.95
C GLY A 63 -14.66 2.62 -25.55
N TRP A 64 -13.49 2.04 -25.25
CA TRP A 64 -12.74 2.24 -24.03
C TRP A 64 -11.39 2.88 -24.34
N GLU A 65 -10.98 3.81 -23.52
CA GLU A 65 -9.68 4.48 -23.62
C GLU A 65 -8.87 4.23 -22.35
N LYS A 66 -7.55 4.17 -22.51
CA LYS A 66 -6.66 4.04 -21.37
C LYS A 66 -6.62 5.38 -20.64
N ASP A 67 -6.85 5.36 -19.33
CA ASP A 67 -6.88 6.54 -18.49
C ASP A 67 -5.57 6.69 -17.72
N ASN A 68 -5.15 5.68 -16.95
CA ASN A 68 -3.94 5.73 -16.15
C ASN A 68 -3.13 4.42 -16.22
N ASP A 69 -1.83 4.51 -15.96
CA ASP A 69 -0.93 3.36 -15.80
C ASP A 69 -0.43 3.27 -14.36
N TYR A 70 -0.46 2.06 -13.82
CA TYR A 70 0.21 1.70 -12.59
C TYR A 70 1.44 0.87 -12.92
N VAL A 71 2.56 1.14 -12.24
CA VAL A 71 3.80 0.39 -12.41
C VAL A 71 4.30 -0.14 -11.07
N GLU A 72 4.76 -1.38 -11.07
CA GLU A 72 5.38 -2.02 -9.92
C GLU A 72 6.88 -2.17 -10.16
N TYR A 73 7.68 -1.79 -9.17
CA TYR A 73 9.13 -1.85 -9.24
C TYR A 73 9.68 -2.87 -8.26
N LYS A 74 10.60 -3.71 -8.72
CA LYS A 74 11.41 -4.56 -7.86
C LYS A 74 12.75 -3.88 -7.62
N LEU A 75 13.04 -3.61 -6.35
CA LEU A 75 14.29 -3.03 -5.91
C LEU A 75 15.16 -4.09 -5.24
N TYR A 76 16.45 -4.08 -5.55
CA TYR A 76 17.43 -4.93 -4.89
C TYR A 76 18.13 -4.13 -3.79
N VAL A 77 17.97 -4.59 -2.55
CA VAL A 77 18.63 -3.98 -1.40
C VAL A 77 20.08 -4.46 -1.36
N PRO A 78 21.07 -3.55 -1.26
CA PRO A 78 22.47 -3.96 -1.13
C PRO A 78 22.70 -4.68 0.20
N GLU A 79 23.69 -5.59 0.25
CA GLU A 79 24.03 -6.35 1.46
C GLU A 79 24.42 -5.41 2.62
N GLU A 80 25.12 -4.32 2.31
CA GLU A 80 25.46 -3.29 3.30
C GLU A 80 24.88 -1.94 2.89
N MET A 81 24.23 -1.28 3.85
CA MET A 81 23.72 0.07 3.65
C MET A 81 24.89 1.05 3.51
N PRO A 82 24.99 1.79 2.38
CA PRO A 82 26.05 2.77 2.23
C PRO A 82 26.03 3.82 3.36
N GLU A 83 27.19 4.06 3.99
CA GLU A 83 27.35 4.98 5.15
C GLU A 83 26.75 6.37 4.89
N LYS A 84 26.76 6.83 3.64
CA LYS A 84 26.18 8.12 3.25
C LYS A 84 24.70 8.25 3.63
N TYR A 85 23.91 7.18 3.53
CA TYR A 85 22.49 7.22 3.87
C TYR A 85 22.28 7.32 5.37
N ALA A 86 23.04 6.56 6.15
CA ALA A 86 23.01 6.66 7.61
C ALA A 86 23.44 8.07 8.10
N THR A 87 24.44 8.65 7.45
CA THR A 87 24.91 10.01 7.76
C THR A 87 23.86 11.06 7.43
N ILE A 88 23.23 10.96 6.25
CA ILE A 88 22.14 11.87 5.83
C ILE A 88 20.95 11.75 6.79
N ALA A 89 20.53 10.54 7.13
CA ALA A 89 19.43 10.32 8.07
C ALA A 89 19.70 10.98 9.44
N LYS A 90 20.88 10.75 10.02
CA LYS A 90 21.31 11.39 11.29
C LYS A 90 21.33 12.92 11.19
N MET A 91 21.80 13.46 10.07
CA MET A 91 21.84 14.92 9.86
C MET A 91 20.43 15.51 9.80
N ILE A 92 19.50 14.85 9.12
CA ILE A 92 18.10 15.28 8.99
C ILE A 92 17.40 15.20 10.36
N GLN A 93 17.57 14.09 11.09
CA GLN A 93 17.06 13.95 12.45
C GLN A 93 17.50 15.10 13.35
N LYS A 94 18.79 15.39 13.35
CA LYS A 94 19.36 16.46 14.19
C LYS A 94 18.91 17.86 13.73
N ARG A 95 18.91 18.12 12.42
CA ARG A 95 18.62 19.45 11.85
C ARG A 95 17.16 19.87 12.06
N TYR A 96 16.24 18.92 11.91
CA TYR A 96 14.79 19.19 11.94
C TYR A 96 14.11 18.62 13.19
N ASN A 97 14.86 18.02 14.11
CA ASN A 97 14.36 17.35 15.31
C ASN A 97 13.27 16.30 14.98
N LEU A 98 13.49 15.56 13.89
CA LEU A 98 12.64 14.46 13.48
C LEU A 98 13.13 13.15 14.10
N GLN A 99 12.22 12.34 14.61
CA GLN A 99 12.58 11.07 15.25
C GLN A 99 11.85 9.90 14.58
N VAL A 100 12.57 8.79 14.44
CA VAL A 100 11.96 7.53 14.00
C VAL A 100 11.39 6.82 15.21
N LYS A 101 10.07 6.63 15.21
CA LYS A 101 9.33 5.95 16.27
C LYS A 101 9.15 4.49 15.92
N LYS A 102 9.53 3.59 16.80
CA LYS A 102 9.16 2.17 16.76
C LYS A 102 7.88 1.95 17.53
N LEU A 103 6.89 1.33 16.86
CA LEU A 103 5.57 1.08 17.43
C LEU A 103 5.57 -0.06 18.44
N LYS A 104 4.72 0.11 19.47
CA LYS A 104 4.33 -0.97 20.37
C LYS A 104 2.85 -1.30 20.17
N ARG A 105 2.47 -2.56 20.36
CA ARG A 105 1.09 -3.02 20.12
C ARG A 105 0.03 -2.28 20.95
N ASN A 106 0.38 -1.88 22.17
CA ASN A 106 -0.52 -1.13 23.07
C ASN A 106 -0.69 0.34 22.67
N GLU A 107 0.11 0.88 21.76
CA GLU A 107 0.04 2.28 21.29
C GLU A 107 -0.82 2.43 20.02
N ILE A 108 -1.29 1.33 19.44
CA ILE A 108 -1.92 1.33 18.12
C ILE A 108 -3.37 1.80 18.17
N TYR A 109 -4.12 1.34 19.19
CA TYR A 109 -5.56 1.49 19.26
C TYR A 109 -5.99 2.71 20.06
N GLY A 110 -7.25 3.11 19.88
CA GLY A 110 -7.87 4.23 20.57
C GLY A 110 -7.85 5.52 19.76
N GLU A 111 -8.55 6.53 20.28
CA GLU A 111 -8.75 7.81 19.58
C GLU A 111 -7.44 8.53 19.26
N ASN A 112 -6.47 8.45 20.17
CA ASN A 112 -5.12 9.02 20.01
C ASN A 112 -4.08 7.97 19.60
N GLY A 113 -4.51 6.77 19.21
CA GLY A 113 -3.63 5.67 18.83
C GLY A 113 -2.89 5.91 17.51
N TYR A 114 -1.72 5.31 17.39
CA TYR A 114 -0.91 5.44 16.17
C TYR A 114 -1.61 4.88 14.93
N GLY A 115 -2.51 3.91 15.07
CA GLY A 115 -3.30 3.42 13.94
C GLY A 115 -4.08 4.56 13.27
N LYS A 116 -4.77 5.40 14.04
CA LYS A 116 -5.49 6.57 13.50
C LYS A 116 -4.53 7.63 12.96
N LYS A 117 -3.44 7.92 13.67
CA LYS A 117 -2.43 8.89 13.23
C LYS A 117 -1.79 8.49 11.89
N ILE A 118 -1.48 7.21 11.69
CA ILE A 118 -0.94 6.65 10.43
C ILE A 118 -1.90 6.92 9.28
N PHE A 119 -3.16 6.50 9.40
CA PHE A 119 -4.13 6.67 8.33
C PHE A 119 -4.51 8.13 8.06
N ASN A 120 -4.40 9.01 9.06
CA ASN A 120 -4.54 10.45 8.85
C ASN A 120 -3.39 11.00 7.99
N VAL A 121 -2.15 10.54 8.18
CA VAL A 121 -1.04 10.90 7.31
C VAL A 121 -1.27 10.33 5.90
N VAL A 122 -1.73 9.09 5.77
CA VAL A 122 -2.07 8.50 4.46
C VAL A 122 -3.13 9.33 3.76
N ASN A 123 -4.25 9.66 4.44
CA ASN A 123 -5.30 10.50 3.89
C ASN A 123 -4.79 11.86 3.37
N GLU A 124 -3.86 12.48 4.09
CA GLU A 124 -3.32 13.78 3.69
C GLU A 124 -2.29 13.68 2.56
N THR A 125 -1.52 12.60 2.54
CA THR A 125 -0.43 12.44 1.57
C THR A 125 -0.89 11.84 0.24
N PHE A 126 -2.01 11.13 0.24
CA PHE A 126 -2.55 10.43 -0.94
C PHE A 126 -3.71 11.17 -1.60
N LYS A 127 -4.22 12.24 -0.99
CA LYS A 127 -5.41 12.97 -1.47
C LYS A 127 -5.36 13.43 -2.92
N ASP A 128 -4.14 13.64 -3.45
CA ASP A 128 -3.91 14.11 -4.82
C ASP A 128 -3.52 12.96 -5.77
N LEU A 129 -3.53 11.69 -5.30
CA LEU A 129 -3.28 10.53 -6.14
C LEU A 129 -4.52 10.21 -6.97
N TYR A 130 -4.27 9.65 -8.17
CA TYR A 130 -5.33 9.24 -9.07
C TYR A 130 -6.27 8.23 -8.41
N GLY A 131 -7.57 8.49 -8.47
CA GLY A 131 -8.58 7.58 -7.93
C GLY A 131 -8.70 7.57 -6.41
N TYR A 132 -7.82 8.26 -5.66
CA TYR A 132 -7.82 8.21 -4.21
C TYR A 132 -9.13 8.72 -3.60
N SER A 133 -9.69 7.92 -2.70
CA SER A 133 -10.85 8.27 -1.88
C SER A 133 -10.46 8.36 -0.41
N LYS A 134 -10.65 9.55 0.18
CA LYS A 134 -10.32 9.79 1.59
C LYS A 134 -11.07 8.83 2.51
N LEU A 135 -10.34 8.12 3.34
CA LEU A 135 -10.90 7.19 4.31
C LEU A 135 -11.61 7.93 5.43
N THR A 136 -12.81 7.50 5.75
CA THR A 136 -13.57 7.97 6.91
C THR A 136 -13.02 7.37 8.20
N ASP A 137 -13.28 8.01 9.36
CA ASP A 137 -12.85 7.49 10.67
C ASP A 137 -13.31 6.04 10.90
N ARG A 138 -14.52 5.71 10.46
CA ARG A 138 -15.06 4.33 10.56
C ARG A 138 -14.25 3.33 9.73
N GLN A 139 -13.88 3.69 8.50
CA GLN A 139 -13.03 2.85 7.64
C GLN A 139 -11.64 2.71 8.24
N ILE A 140 -11.05 3.80 8.74
CA ILE A 140 -9.75 3.78 9.43
C ILE A 140 -9.78 2.79 10.60
N GLU A 141 -10.79 2.86 11.47
CA GLU A 141 -10.92 1.89 12.57
C GLU A 141 -11.05 0.45 12.09
N GLN A 142 -11.77 0.21 11.00
CA GLN A 142 -11.91 -1.13 10.42
C GLN A 142 -10.57 -1.64 9.88
N TYR A 143 -9.83 -0.82 9.14
CA TYR A 143 -8.52 -1.19 8.61
C TYR A 143 -7.49 -1.41 9.72
N VAL A 144 -7.46 -0.55 10.73
CA VAL A 144 -6.59 -0.72 11.91
C VAL A 144 -6.87 -2.06 12.59
N LYS A 145 -8.15 -2.41 12.80
CA LYS A 145 -8.53 -3.68 13.43
C LYS A 145 -8.24 -4.90 12.56
N MET A 146 -8.34 -4.76 11.24
CA MET A 146 -8.15 -5.86 10.29
C MET A 146 -6.68 -6.16 10.02
N TYR A 147 -5.88 -5.14 9.75
CA TYR A 147 -4.51 -5.31 9.23
C TYR A 147 -3.44 -5.27 10.31
N LEU A 148 -3.54 -4.38 11.31
CA LEU A 148 -2.47 -4.21 12.29
C LEU A 148 -2.22 -5.40 13.23
N PRO A 149 -3.19 -6.27 13.57
CA PRO A 149 -2.89 -7.48 14.32
C PRO A 149 -1.95 -8.45 13.60
N MET A 150 -1.98 -8.45 12.25
CA MET A 150 -1.15 -9.31 11.40
C MET A 150 0.16 -8.63 10.98
N ALA A 151 0.24 -7.31 11.12
CA ALA A 151 1.41 -6.55 10.72
C ALA A 151 2.64 -6.86 11.59
N ASP A 152 3.78 -6.89 10.94
CA ASP A 152 5.06 -6.87 11.62
C ASP A 152 5.41 -5.42 11.94
N LEU A 153 5.42 -5.08 13.24
CA LEU A 153 5.66 -3.71 13.68
C LEU A 153 7.10 -3.23 13.41
N ASP A 154 8.04 -4.14 13.22
CA ASP A 154 9.42 -3.80 12.87
C ASP A 154 9.52 -3.28 11.42
N LEU A 155 8.55 -3.63 10.57
CA LEU A 155 8.44 -3.15 9.18
C LEU A 155 7.52 -1.92 9.04
N ILE A 156 7.08 -1.34 10.16
CA ILE A 156 6.35 -0.07 10.17
C ILE A 156 7.27 1.01 10.70
N THR A 157 7.58 1.98 9.87
CA THR A 157 8.38 3.15 10.22
C THR A 157 7.48 4.37 10.38
N ILE A 158 7.63 5.09 11.47
CA ILE A 158 6.92 6.35 11.74
C ILE A 158 7.93 7.45 12.01
N ILE A 159 7.70 8.61 11.41
CA ILE A 159 8.49 9.81 11.65
C ILE A 159 7.65 10.78 12.46
N GLU A 160 8.19 11.23 13.58
CA GLU A 160 7.59 12.24 14.46
C GLU A 160 8.39 13.55 14.41
N ASP A 161 7.67 14.67 14.45
CA ASP A 161 8.26 15.99 14.66
C ASP A 161 8.24 16.32 16.16
N TRP A 162 9.40 16.30 16.79
CA TRP A 162 9.55 16.58 18.21
C TRP A 162 9.62 18.08 18.55
N ASN A 163 9.48 18.95 17.55
CA ASN A 163 9.24 20.37 17.81
C ASN A 163 7.78 20.65 18.17
N THR A 164 6.87 19.71 17.92
CA THR A 164 5.46 19.83 18.28
C THR A 164 5.19 19.19 19.67
N PRO A 165 4.30 19.79 20.50
CA PRO A 165 4.05 19.26 21.85
C PRO A 165 3.49 17.84 21.89
N ASP A 166 2.76 17.44 20.84
CA ASP A 166 2.11 16.14 20.69
C ASP A 166 2.93 15.14 19.88
N HIS A 167 4.17 15.49 19.51
CA HIS A 167 5.03 14.72 18.63
C HIS A 167 4.27 14.29 17.37
N LYS A 168 3.84 15.30 16.58
CA LYS A 168 3.04 15.10 15.37
C LYS A 168 3.66 14.04 14.46
N VAL A 169 2.88 13.06 14.04
CA VAL A 169 3.31 12.09 13.01
C VAL A 169 3.31 12.79 11.67
N VAL A 170 4.47 12.81 11.01
CA VAL A 170 4.72 13.55 9.76
C VAL A 170 5.10 12.66 8.59
N GLY A 171 5.46 11.42 8.88
CA GLY A 171 5.78 10.43 7.86
C GLY A 171 5.47 9.01 8.32
N VAL A 172 5.15 8.15 7.37
CA VAL A 172 4.86 6.74 7.60
C VAL A 172 5.35 5.90 6.42
N GLY A 173 5.95 4.75 6.73
CA GLY A 173 6.26 3.69 5.78
C GLY A 173 5.73 2.37 6.34
N ILE A 174 4.91 1.67 5.56
CA ILE A 174 4.35 0.37 5.92
C ILE A 174 4.79 -0.65 4.89
N SER A 175 5.47 -1.66 5.38
CA SER A 175 5.89 -2.81 4.59
C SER A 175 5.40 -4.10 5.24
N ILE A 176 5.30 -5.15 4.44
CA ILE A 176 4.96 -6.49 4.92
C ILE A 176 5.93 -7.52 4.33
N PRO A 177 6.19 -8.63 5.04
CA PRO A 177 6.89 -9.76 4.44
C PRO A 177 6.08 -10.27 3.24
N SER A 178 6.70 -10.41 2.07
CA SER A 178 5.98 -10.89 0.89
C SER A 178 5.45 -12.31 1.11
N LEU A 179 4.17 -12.49 0.80
CA LEU A 179 3.50 -13.79 0.83
C LEU A 179 3.52 -14.51 -0.52
N ALA A 180 4.00 -13.86 -1.58
CA ALA A 180 3.93 -14.36 -2.94
C ALA A 180 4.49 -15.78 -3.10
N HIS A 181 5.72 -16.00 -2.64
CA HIS A 181 6.33 -17.35 -2.68
C HIS A 181 5.64 -18.36 -1.76
N ALA A 182 5.12 -17.93 -0.62
CA ALA A 182 4.38 -18.81 0.28
C ALA A 182 3.07 -19.28 -0.36
N LEU A 183 2.33 -18.35 -0.98
CA LEU A 183 1.09 -18.63 -1.70
C LEU A 183 1.33 -19.51 -2.93
N GLN A 184 2.41 -19.26 -3.67
CA GLN A 184 2.83 -20.10 -4.79
C GLN A 184 3.10 -21.54 -4.34
N LYS A 185 3.86 -21.73 -3.25
CA LYS A 185 4.19 -23.07 -2.70
C LYS A 185 2.97 -23.85 -2.24
N CYS A 186 1.96 -23.18 -1.70
CA CYS A 186 0.73 -23.85 -1.28
C CYS A 186 -0.34 -23.94 -2.37
N GLY A 187 -0.06 -23.42 -3.59
CA GLY A 187 -1.01 -23.39 -4.71
C GLY A 187 -2.33 -22.67 -4.36
N GLY A 188 -2.27 -21.66 -3.50
CA GLY A 188 -3.42 -20.91 -3.01
C GLY A 188 -4.31 -21.68 -2.01
N LYS A 189 -3.93 -22.88 -1.57
CA LYS A 189 -4.71 -23.72 -0.65
C LYS A 189 -4.12 -23.70 0.75
N LEU A 190 -4.93 -23.30 1.75
CA LEU A 190 -4.49 -23.26 3.15
C LEU A 190 -4.37 -24.66 3.76
N PHE A 191 -5.26 -25.56 3.41
CA PHE A 191 -5.29 -26.94 3.97
C PHE A 191 -4.81 -27.97 2.95
N PRO A 192 -4.15 -29.07 3.42
CA PRO A 192 -3.86 -29.36 4.83
C PRO A 192 -2.64 -28.63 5.41
N PHE A 193 -1.64 -28.22 4.61
CA PHE A 193 -0.37 -27.68 5.12
C PHE A 193 0.02 -26.31 4.54
N GLY A 194 -0.82 -25.72 3.70
CA GLY A 194 -0.52 -24.41 3.07
C GLY A 194 -0.36 -23.28 4.08
N TRP A 195 -1.15 -23.30 5.16
CA TRP A 195 -1.04 -22.34 6.27
C TRP A 195 0.37 -22.28 6.88
N TRP A 196 1.13 -23.38 6.85
CA TRP A 196 2.49 -23.42 7.38
C TRP A 196 3.47 -22.57 6.57
N HIS A 197 3.33 -22.54 5.25
CA HIS A 197 4.14 -21.69 4.38
C HIS A 197 3.89 -20.21 4.67
N ILE A 198 2.62 -19.84 4.89
CA ILE A 198 2.23 -18.47 5.22
C ILE A 198 2.74 -18.08 6.62
N LEU A 199 2.57 -18.97 7.61
CA LEU A 199 3.06 -18.73 8.96
C LEU A 199 4.59 -18.54 8.97
N ARG A 200 5.33 -19.34 8.20
CA ARG A 200 6.78 -19.18 8.07
C ARG A 200 7.18 -17.83 7.50
N ALA A 201 6.49 -17.34 6.51
CA ALA A 201 6.75 -16.02 5.93
C ALA A 201 6.47 -14.90 6.95
N LEU A 202 5.30 -14.93 7.60
CA LEU A 202 4.84 -13.85 8.49
C LEU A 202 5.50 -13.85 9.86
N LYS A 203 5.71 -15.02 10.48
CA LYS A 203 6.14 -15.11 11.88
C LYS A 203 7.60 -15.47 12.05
N PHE A 204 8.14 -16.23 11.12
CA PHE A 204 9.54 -16.68 11.20
C PHE A 204 10.44 -15.92 10.22
N HIS A 205 9.93 -14.88 9.56
CA HIS A 205 10.67 -14.03 8.61
C HIS A 205 11.46 -14.86 7.56
N LYS A 206 10.86 -15.96 7.09
CA LYS A 206 11.46 -16.84 6.09
C LYS A 206 11.08 -16.41 4.67
N THR A 207 11.26 -15.11 4.41
CA THR A 207 11.18 -14.48 3.09
C THR A 207 12.31 -13.46 2.98
N ASP A 208 12.85 -13.34 1.80
CA ASP A 208 13.88 -12.36 1.41
C ASP A 208 13.28 -11.18 0.62
N VAL A 209 11.97 -11.17 0.50
CA VAL A 209 11.22 -10.13 -0.21
C VAL A 209 10.25 -9.43 0.75
N VAL A 210 10.23 -8.11 0.66
CA VAL A 210 9.32 -7.25 1.40
C VAL A 210 8.50 -6.44 0.41
N ASP A 211 7.19 -6.43 0.58
CA ASP A 211 6.27 -5.62 -0.20
C ASP A 211 6.10 -4.27 0.50
N LEU A 212 6.47 -3.18 -0.17
CA LEU A 212 6.27 -1.82 0.32
C LEU A 212 4.86 -1.38 -0.07
N LEU A 213 3.97 -1.25 0.92
CA LEU A 213 2.56 -1.00 0.67
C LEU A 213 2.21 0.50 0.67
N LEU A 214 2.57 1.21 1.75
CA LEU A 214 2.20 2.60 1.92
C LEU A 214 3.41 3.42 2.36
N VAL A 215 3.67 4.50 1.64
CA VAL A 215 4.70 5.48 2.00
C VAL A 215 4.10 6.87 1.86
N GLY A 216 4.07 7.61 2.95
CA GLY A 216 3.56 8.96 2.96
C GLY A 216 4.39 9.89 3.83
N ILE A 217 4.67 11.08 3.31
CA ILE A 217 5.29 12.18 4.07
C ILE A 217 4.48 13.43 3.82
N LEU A 218 4.08 14.10 4.89
CA LEU A 218 3.33 15.35 4.82
C LEU A 218 4.05 16.35 3.90
N PRO A 219 3.34 17.09 3.06
CA PRO A 219 3.94 17.95 2.03
C PRO A 219 5.01 18.89 2.57
N GLU A 220 4.78 19.49 3.73
CA GLU A 220 5.69 20.45 4.38
C GLU A 220 7.02 19.83 4.89
N TYR A 221 7.13 18.49 4.90
CA TYR A 221 8.33 17.74 5.30
C TYR A 221 9.08 17.11 4.12
N ARG A 222 8.47 17.04 2.95
CA ARG A 222 9.09 16.45 1.74
C ARG A 222 10.40 17.14 1.38
N GLN A 223 10.40 18.49 1.38
CA GLN A 223 11.59 19.29 1.06
C GLN A 223 12.68 19.27 2.15
N LYS A 224 12.35 18.77 3.34
CA LYS A 224 13.33 18.58 4.42
C LYS A 224 14.14 17.30 4.28
N GLY A 225 13.84 16.48 3.28
CA GLY A 225 14.49 15.18 3.05
C GLY A 225 14.05 14.09 4.03
N ALA A 226 12.89 14.25 4.67
CA ALA A 226 12.37 13.29 5.66
C ALA A 226 12.21 11.85 5.12
N ASN A 227 12.10 11.70 3.81
CA ASN A 227 12.09 10.38 3.14
C ASN A 227 13.36 9.54 3.39
N ALA A 228 14.48 10.15 3.76
CA ALA A 228 15.68 9.43 4.12
C ALA A 228 15.58 8.73 5.51
N LEU A 229 14.47 8.94 6.23
CA LEU A 229 14.20 8.31 7.53
C LEU A 229 13.26 7.11 7.43
N LEU A 230 12.64 6.88 6.27
CA LEU A 230 11.79 5.74 5.94
C LEU A 230 12.60 4.62 5.33
#